data_58811fb34279b6d886a1e95900e0b700
#
_entry.id   58811fb34279b6d886a1e95900e0b700
#
_cell.length_a   1.000
_cell.length_b   1.000
_cell.length_c   1.000
_cell.angle_alpha   90.00
_cell.angle_beta   90.00
_cell.angle_gamma   90.00
#
_symmetry.space_group_name_H-M   'P 1'
#
loop_
_entity.id
_entity.type
_entity.pdbx_description
1 polymer ?
#
loop_
_entity_poly.entity_id
_entity_poly.type
_entity_poly.pdbx_seq_one_letter_code
_entity_poly.pdbx_strand_id
1 'polypeptide(L)'
;MSQESIWSTRYREAGEEYLFGTEPNRFLARRQGLLEGGRTALSVADGEGRNSVWLAEQGLDVTAIEISAVAIEKARRLAAGRKVSVDFIQADMLAPGWPPEAMQGRFDWVIGVFIQFVGPEWRERQFETMKALTAPGGCILLQGYTPKQLEYRTGGPSAVENLYTPEILREAFTDWTIEELVEY
;
A
#
# COMPACT_ATOMS: atom_id res chain seq x y z
N MET A 1 -16.16 -7.84 13.50
CA MET A 1 -15.13 -6.80 13.77
C MET A 1 -14.82 -6.10 12.44
N SER A 2 -14.71 -4.77 12.45
CA SER A 2 -14.31 -4.03 11.25
C SER A 2 -12.81 -4.19 10.97
N GLN A 3 -12.37 -3.94 9.73
CA GLN A 3 -10.93 -3.94 9.38
C GLN A 3 -10.17 -2.92 10.25
N GLU A 4 -10.76 -1.74 10.47
CA GLU A 4 -10.19 -0.72 11.35
C GLU A 4 -9.92 -1.26 12.76
N SER A 5 -10.91 -1.92 13.39
CA SER A 5 -10.75 -2.44 14.75
C SER A 5 -9.71 -3.57 14.84
N ILE A 6 -9.63 -4.44 13.82
CA ILE A 6 -8.65 -5.52 13.75
C ILE A 6 -7.23 -4.95 13.70
N TRP A 7 -6.98 -4.03 12.78
CA TRP A 7 -5.67 -3.45 12.58
C TRP A 7 -5.25 -2.53 13.73
N SER A 8 -6.15 -1.67 14.21
CA SER A 8 -5.88 -0.80 15.36
C SER A 8 -5.53 -1.60 16.62
N THR A 9 -6.16 -2.76 16.83
CA THR A 9 -5.82 -3.64 17.94
C THR A 9 -4.41 -4.20 17.79
N ARG A 10 -4.05 -4.72 16.63
CA ARG A 10 -2.70 -5.26 16.36
C ARG A 10 -1.61 -4.21 16.57
N TYR A 11 -1.81 -3.00 16.04
CA TYR A 11 -0.85 -1.90 16.21
C TYR A 11 -0.74 -1.42 17.66
N ARG A 12 -1.82 -1.49 18.42
CA ARG A 12 -1.83 -1.14 19.86
C ARG A 12 -1.11 -2.19 20.70
N GLU A 13 -1.33 -3.47 20.39
CA GLU A 13 -0.66 -4.59 21.06
C GLU A 13 0.85 -4.61 20.84
N ALA A 14 1.33 -4.12 19.70
CA ALA A 14 2.76 -3.94 19.43
C ALA A 14 3.40 -2.83 20.30
N GLY A 15 2.60 -2.03 21.04
CA GLY A 15 3.10 -0.96 21.92
C GLY A 15 3.94 0.07 21.16
N GLU A 16 5.11 0.40 21.67
CA GLU A 16 6.04 1.34 21.02
C GLU A 16 6.81 0.71 19.84
N GLU A 17 6.84 -0.60 19.73
CA GLU A 17 7.49 -1.29 18.62
C GLU A 17 6.66 -1.20 17.34
N TYR A 18 7.33 -1.17 16.19
CA TYR A 18 6.69 -1.20 14.88
C TYR A 18 6.44 -2.64 14.45
N LEU A 19 5.18 -2.99 14.22
CA LEU A 19 4.73 -4.35 13.90
C LEU A 19 5.46 -4.95 12.69
N PHE A 20 5.78 -4.12 11.71
CA PHE A 20 6.49 -4.53 10.48
C PHE A 20 7.87 -3.87 10.34
N GLY A 21 8.40 -3.30 11.44
CA GLY A 21 9.67 -2.56 11.42
C GLY A 21 9.58 -1.19 10.75
N THR A 22 10.69 -0.50 10.67
CA THR A 22 10.79 0.87 10.15
C THR A 22 11.50 0.98 8.80
N GLU A 23 12.12 -0.12 8.34
CA GLU A 23 12.79 -0.15 7.04
C GLU A 23 11.78 -0.40 5.91
N PRO A 24 11.98 0.21 4.74
CA PRO A 24 11.08 0.04 3.61
C PRO A 24 10.99 -1.40 3.15
N ASN A 25 9.90 -1.73 2.50
CA ASN A 25 9.78 -3.01 1.84
C ASN A 25 10.92 -3.20 0.83
N ARG A 26 11.56 -4.37 0.85
CA ARG A 26 12.76 -4.64 0.03
C ARG A 26 12.47 -4.64 -1.47
N PHE A 27 11.29 -5.08 -1.88
CA PHE A 27 10.89 -5.05 -3.29
C PHE A 27 10.76 -3.61 -3.78
N LEU A 28 10.11 -2.74 -3.00
CA LEU A 28 10.00 -1.31 -3.27
C LEU A 28 11.39 -0.64 -3.31
N ALA A 29 12.21 -0.85 -2.29
CA ALA A 29 13.53 -0.24 -2.20
C ALA A 29 14.46 -0.61 -3.37
N ARG A 30 14.42 -1.86 -3.84
CA ARG A 30 15.21 -2.31 -5.00
C ARG A 30 14.78 -1.67 -6.32
N ARG A 31 13.63 -1.01 -6.35
CA ARG A 31 13.07 -0.32 -7.51
C ARG A 31 13.13 1.19 -7.39
N GLN A 32 13.99 1.70 -6.50
CA GLN A 32 14.21 3.14 -6.32
C GLN A 32 14.41 3.87 -7.65
N GLY A 33 15.19 3.31 -8.59
CA GLY A 33 15.44 3.91 -9.89
C GLY A 33 14.18 4.10 -10.77
N LEU A 34 13.09 3.35 -10.52
CA LEU A 34 11.83 3.58 -11.23
C LEU A 34 11.11 4.85 -10.75
N LEU A 35 11.39 5.30 -9.52
CA LEU A 35 10.76 6.49 -8.93
C LEU A 35 11.32 7.79 -9.48
N GLU A 36 12.47 7.73 -10.20
CA GLU A 36 13.10 8.90 -10.81
C GLU A 36 12.16 9.57 -11.82
N GLY A 37 11.97 10.88 -11.69
CA GLY A 37 11.05 11.63 -12.54
C GLY A 37 9.60 11.74 -12.04
N GLY A 38 9.16 10.89 -11.12
CA GLY A 38 7.92 11.05 -10.37
C GLY A 38 8.03 12.19 -9.34
N ARG A 39 6.93 12.88 -9.10
CA ARG A 39 6.86 13.98 -8.11
C ARG A 39 6.01 13.60 -6.92
N THR A 40 4.91 12.89 -7.18
CA THR A 40 3.88 12.58 -6.20
C THR A 40 3.75 11.07 -6.03
N ALA A 41 3.60 10.62 -4.78
CA ALA A 41 3.33 9.23 -4.47
C ALA A 41 2.20 9.09 -3.46
N LEU A 42 1.40 8.04 -3.63
CA LEU A 42 0.42 7.61 -2.65
C LEU A 42 0.76 6.22 -2.16
N SER A 43 0.88 6.04 -0.85
CA SER A 43 0.94 4.72 -0.22
C SER A 43 -0.44 4.35 0.31
N VAL A 44 -1.03 3.26 -0.19
CA VAL A 44 -2.35 2.79 0.25
C VAL A 44 -2.22 1.72 1.33
N ALA A 45 -3.09 1.79 2.35
CA ALA A 45 -3.03 0.94 3.53
C ALA A 45 -1.60 0.88 4.11
N ASP A 46 -1.06 2.06 4.35
CA ASP A 46 0.36 2.29 4.63
C ASP A 46 0.86 1.73 5.97
N GLY A 47 -0.08 1.50 6.90
CA GLY A 47 0.24 1.03 8.23
C GLY A 47 1.02 2.07 9.03
N GLU A 48 2.16 1.67 9.58
CA GLU A 48 3.00 2.49 10.47
C GLU A 48 4.05 3.34 9.72
N GLY A 49 3.90 3.53 8.40
CA GLY A 49 4.64 4.53 7.65
C GLY A 49 5.96 4.09 7.03
N ARG A 50 6.38 2.83 7.16
CA ARG A 50 7.72 2.41 6.71
C ARG A 50 7.99 2.65 5.22
N ASN A 51 6.95 2.54 4.36
CA ASN A 51 7.09 2.76 2.93
C ASN A 51 6.91 4.24 2.56
N SER A 52 5.87 4.89 3.08
CA SER A 52 5.61 6.31 2.79
C SER A 52 6.72 7.23 3.28
N VAL A 53 7.26 6.98 4.46
CA VAL A 53 8.40 7.74 4.99
C VAL A 53 9.63 7.55 4.12
N TRP A 54 9.93 6.32 3.70
CA TRP A 54 11.05 6.08 2.79
C TRP A 54 10.83 6.74 1.43
N LEU A 55 9.62 6.72 0.86
CA LEU A 55 9.32 7.44 -0.39
C LEU A 55 9.59 8.94 -0.25
N ALA A 56 9.24 9.54 0.88
CA ALA A 56 9.54 10.94 1.17
C ALA A 56 11.05 11.19 1.31
N GLU A 57 11.83 10.25 1.88
CA GLU A 57 13.30 10.30 1.89
C GLU A 57 13.90 10.27 0.46
N GLN A 58 13.19 9.67 -0.51
CA GLN A 58 13.58 9.70 -1.93
C GLN A 58 13.23 11.03 -2.63
N GLY A 59 12.62 11.98 -1.92
CA GLY A 59 12.29 13.30 -2.44
C GLY A 59 10.92 13.43 -3.10
N LEU A 60 10.05 12.43 -2.95
CA LEU A 60 8.68 12.48 -3.44
C LEU A 60 7.78 13.28 -2.49
N ASP A 61 6.76 13.95 -3.03
CA ASP A 61 5.64 14.50 -2.28
C ASP A 61 4.64 13.37 -2.00
N VAL A 62 4.59 12.93 -0.75
CA VAL A 62 3.93 11.68 -0.37
C VAL A 62 2.67 11.92 0.43
N THR A 63 1.58 11.32 -0.04
CA THR A 63 0.36 11.09 0.73
C THR A 63 0.30 9.62 1.15
N ALA A 64 -0.17 9.34 2.35
CA ALA A 64 -0.38 7.99 2.84
C ALA A 64 -1.80 7.85 3.40
N ILE A 65 -2.52 6.81 2.98
CA ILE A 65 -3.83 6.49 3.53
C ILE A 65 -3.78 5.22 4.37
N GLU A 66 -4.38 5.29 5.54
CA GLU A 66 -4.44 4.19 6.49
C GLU A 66 -5.77 4.27 7.27
N ILE A 67 -6.38 3.13 7.54
CA ILE A 67 -7.66 3.07 8.26
C ILE A 67 -7.47 3.26 9.78
N SER A 68 -6.32 2.85 10.31
CA SER A 68 -6.01 2.88 11.74
C SER A 68 -5.38 4.19 12.18
N ALA A 69 -6.07 4.95 13.03
CA ALA A 69 -5.49 6.14 13.66
C ALA A 69 -4.24 5.80 14.50
N VAL A 70 -4.20 4.61 15.11
CA VAL A 70 -3.04 4.16 15.92
C VAL A 70 -1.81 4.01 15.04
N ALA A 71 -1.95 3.40 13.85
CA ALA A 71 -0.85 3.26 12.91
C ALA A 71 -0.37 4.62 12.40
N ILE A 72 -1.31 5.52 12.05
CA ILE A 72 -0.99 6.88 11.59
C ILE A 72 -0.17 7.65 12.62
N GLU A 73 -0.49 7.54 13.91
CA GLU A 73 0.31 8.21 14.93
C GLU A 73 1.75 7.69 15.00
N LYS A 74 1.95 6.37 14.85
CA LYS A 74 3.28 5.77 14.75
C LYS A 74 4.01 6.24 13.49
N ALA A 75 3.31 6.28 12.34
CA ALA A 75 3.85 6.76 11.07
C ALA A 75 4.31 8.23 11.16
N ARG A 76 3.54 9.09 11.82
CA ARG A 76 3.93 10.48 12.09
C ARG A 76 5.20 10.59 12.95
N ARG A 77 5.31 9.75 13.98
CA ARG A 77 6.55 9.69 14.79
C ARG A 77 7.75 9.24 13.97
N LEU A 78 7.57 8.24 13.10
CA LEU A 78 8.61 7.76 12.21
C LEU A 78 9.05 8.86 11.24
N ALA A 79 8.12 9.54 10.58
CA ALA A 79 8.41 10.66 9.67
C ALA A 79 9.16 11.79 10.37
N ALA A 80 8.72 12.18 11.58
CA ALA A 80 9.42 13.19 12.38
C ALA A 80 10.84 12.76 12.74
N GLY A 81 11.06 11.51 13.13
CA GLY A 81 12.37 10.95 13.43
C GLY A 81 13.30 10.91 12.22
N ARG A 82 12.77 10.68 11.03
CA ARG A 82 13.48 10.69 9.74
C ARG A 82 13.58 12.09 9.12
N LYS A 83 12.95 13.11 9.73
CA LYS A 83 12.94 14.51 9.29
C LYS A 83 12.36 14.71 7.89
N VAL A 84 11.34 13.97 7.56
CA VAL A 84 10.57 14.09 6.31
C VAL A 84 9.12 14.43 6.60
N SER A 85 8.41 14.94 5.58
CA SER A 85 6.98 15.23 5.64
C SER A 85 6.21 14.24 4.78
N VAL A 86 5.12 13.71 5.34
CA VAL A 86 4.14 12.86 4.65
C VAL A 86 2.75 13.34 5.04
N ASP A 87 1.85 13.46 4.08
CA ASP A 87 0.44 13.79 4.32
C ASP A 87 -0.32 12.51 4.69
N PHE A 88 -0.53 12.29 5.99
CA PHE A 88 -1.23 11.11 6.51
C PHE A 88 -2.73 11.37 6.62
N ILE A 89 -3.53 10.60 5.89
CA ILE A 89 -4.99 10.67 5.84
C ILE A 89 -5.58 9.39 6.44
N GLN A 90 -6.42 9.52 7.47
CA GLN A 90 -7.20 8.40 7.96
C GLN A 90 -8.37 8.16 7.00
N ALA A 91 -8.34 7.06 6.27
CA ALA A 91 -9.39 6.69 5.35
C ALA A 91 -9.47 5.17 5.14
N ASP A 92 -10.69 4.70 4.91
CA ASP A 92 -10.94 3.36 4.36
C ASP A 92 -10.97 3.46 2.84
N MET A 93 -9.97 2.88 2.18
CA MET A 93 -9.87 2.90 0.71
C MET A 93 -11.01 2.18 0.00
N LEU A 94 -11.83 1.42 0.73
CA LEU A 94 -12.97 0.67 0.22
C LEU A 94 -14.32 1.32 0.57
N ALA A 95 -14.31 2.42 1.33
CA ALA A 95 -15.53 3.10 1.71
C ALA A 95 -16.34 3.57 0.48
N PRO A 96 -17.68 3.56 0.56
CA PRO A 96 -18.52 4.14 -0.49
C PRO A 96 -18.13 5.62 -0.75
N GLY A 97 -18.00 5.97 -2.03
CA GLY A 97 -17.61 7.34 -2.44
C GLY A 97 -16.12 7.65 -2.32
N TRP A 98 -15.30 6.71 -1.92
CA TRP A 98 -13.84 6.86 -1.96
C TRP A 98 -13.25 6.34 -3.29
N PRO A 99 -12.22 6.95 -3.90
CA PRO A 99 -11.55 8.18 -3.47
C PRO A 99 -12.36 9.46 -3.80
N PRO A 100 -12.17 10.54 -3.04
CA PRO A 100 -12.78 11.82 -3.35
C PRO A 100 -12.25 12.35 -4.69
N GLU A 101 -13.09 13.12 -5.41
CA GLU A 101 -12.78 13.63 -6.74
C GLU A 101 -11.43 14.39 -6.79
N ALA A 102 -11.12 15.16 -5.75
CA ALA A 102 -9.87 15.91 -5.65
C ALA A 102 -8.59 15.04 -5.58
N MET A 103 -8.71 13.74 -5.33
CA MET A 103 -7.59 12.80 -5.31
C MET A 103 -7.50 11.94 -6.57
N GLN A 104 -8.54 11.93 -7.41
CA GLN A 104 -8.55 11.10 -8.62
C GLN A 104 -7.54 11.62 -9.64
N GLY A 105 -6.79 10.71 -10.24
CA GLY A 105 -5.81 11.03 -11.28
C GLY A 105 -4.66 11.92 -10.81
N ARG A 106 -4.31 11.90 -9.53
CA ARG A 106 -3.38 12.87 -8.93
C ARG A 106 -1.96 12.37 -8.75
N PHE A 107 -1.76 11.05 -8.58
CA PHE A 107 -0.47 10.53 -8.14
C PHE A 107 0.31 9.89 -9.27
N ASP A 108 1.58 10.27 -9.43
CA ASP A 108 2.50 9.64 -10.38
C ASP A 108 2.78 8.19 -10.01
N TRP A 109 2.82 7.91 -8.69
CA TRP A 109 2.99 6.57 -8.15
C TRP A 109 1.89 6.23 -7.13
N VAL A 110 1.24 5.08 -7.32
CA VAL A 110 0.34 4.49 -6.33
C VAL A 110 0.95 3.16 -5.85
N ILE A 111 1.27 3.09 -4.57
CA ILE A 111 2.02 1.98 -3.98
C ILE A 111 1.11 1.15 -3.08
N GLY A 112 0.99 -0.14 -3.35
CA GLY A 112 0.29 -1.10 -2.51
C GLY A 112 1.20 -2.28 -2.14
N VAL A 113 1.53 -2.41 -0.85
CA VAL A 113 2.42 -3.46 -0.36
C VAL A 113 1.70 -4.32 0.67
N PHE A 114 1.46 -5.59 0.32
CA PHE A 114 0.76 -6.57 1.16
C PHE A 114 -0.65 -6.14 1.58
N ILE A 115 -1.38 -5.55 0.64
CA ILE A 115 -2.74 -5.05 0.85
C ILE A 115 -3.83 -6.13 0.69
N GLN A 116 -3.51 -7.39 0.88
CA GLN A 116 -4.37 -8.56 0.68
C GLN A 116 -5.24 -8.86 1.91
N PHE A 117 -5.89 -7.83 2.45
CA PHE A 117 -6.75 -7.92 3.63
C PHE A 117 -8.22 -8.12 3.30
N VAL A 118 -8.56 -8.24 2.01
CA VAL A 118 -9.93 -8.47 1.52
C VAL A 118 -10.00 -9.67 0.58
N GLY A 119 -11.18 -10.29 0.52
CA GLY A 119 -11.47 -11.37 -0.40
C GLY A 119 -11.75 -10.91 -1.84
N PRO A 120 -12.02 -11.86 -2.75
CA PRO A 120 -12.28 -11.58 -4.16
C PRO A 120 -13.38 -10.54 -4.40
N GLU A 121 -14.42 -10.54 -3.55
CA GLU A 121 -15.59 -9.66 -3.64
C GLU A 121 -15.25 -8.16 -3.48
N TRP A 122 -14.13 -7.83 -2.82
CA TRP A 122 -13.67 -6.46 -2.60
C TRP A 122 -12.37 -6.14 -3.33
N ARG A 123 -11.67 -7.14 -3.82
CA ARG A 123 -10.37 -6.98 -4.50
C ARG A 123 -10.47 -6.15 -5.77
N GLU A 124 -11.52 -6.36 -6.58
CA GLU A 124 -11.77 -5.54 -7.77
C GLU A 124 -11.89 -4.06 -7.40
N ARG A 125 -12.71 -3.74 -6.40
CA ARG A 125 -12.85 -2.38 -5.92
C ARG A 125 -11.52 -1.81 -5.39
N GLN A 126 -10.72 -2.62 -4.73
CA GLN A 126 -9.41 -2.20 -4.23
C GLN A 126 -8.49 -1.78 -5.39
N PHE A 127 -8.44 -2.58 -6.45
CA PHE A 127 -7.64 -2.27 -7.63
C PHE A 127 -8.20 -1.07 -8.41
N GLU A 128 -9.51 -0.98 -8.59
CA GLU A 128 -10.15 0.18 -9.23
C GLU A 128 -9.90 1.47 -8.44
N THR A 129 -9.88 1.40 -7.11
CA THR A 129 -9.48 2.53 -6.27
C THR A 129 -8.04 2.98 -6.56
N MET A 130 -7.09 2.03 -6.67
CA MET A 130 -5.70 2.37 -7.02
C MET A 130 -5.60 2.98 -8.42
N LYS A 131 -6.30 2.42 -9.40
CA LYS A 131 -6.34 2.95 -10.77
C LYS A 131 -6.89 4.38 -10.80
N ALA A 132 -8.01 4.62 -10.09
CA ALA A 132 -8.64 5.93 -10.04
C ALA A 132 -7.75 7.02 -9.41
N LEU A 133 -6.86 6.66 -8.51
CA LEU A 133 -5.91 7.56 -7.85
C LEU A 133 -4.68 7.87 -8.70
N THR A 134 -4.35 7.01 -9.67
CA THR A 134 -3.16 7.14 -10.50
C THR A 134 -3.36 8.18 -11.60
N ALA A 135 -2.40 9.09 -11.75
CA ALA A 135 -2.39 10.11 -12.79
C ALA A 135 -2.28 9.49 -14.19
N PRO A 136 -2.78 10.17 -15.23
CA PRO A 136 -2.49 9.76 -16.61
C PRO A 136 -0.99 9.63 -16.85
N GLY A 137 -0.53 8.45 -17.29
CA GLY A 137 0.89 8.13 -17.44
C GLY A 137 1.62 7.79 -16.13
N GLY A 138 0.92 7.78 -15.02
CA GLY A 138 1.44 7.32 -13.73
C GLY A 138 1.49 5.78 -13.64
N CYS A 139 2.06 5.29 -12.56
CA CYS A 139 2.34 3.87 -12.33
C CYS A 139 1.75 3.35 -11.02
N ILE A 140 1.36 2.09 -11.03
CA ILE A 140 1.01 1.33 -9.82
C ILE A 140 2.16 0.37 -9.52
N LEU A 141 2.67 0.38 -8.30
CA LEU A 141 3.56 -0.67 -7.78
C LEU A 141 2.78 -1.49 -6.77
N LEU A 142 2.51 -2.74 -7.09
CA LEU A 142 1.76 -3.65 -6.26
C LEU A 142 2.62 -4.86 -5.88
N GLN A 143 2.71 -5.15 -4.58
CA GLN A 143 3.31 -6.38 -4.09
C GLN A 143 2.34 -7.13 -3.19
N GLY A 144 2.25 -8.43 -3.37
CA GLY A 144 1.46 -9.31 -2.53
C GLY A 144 2.05 -10.70 -2.45
N TYR A 145 1.45 -11.52 -1.62
CA TYR A 145 1.78 -12.93 -1.51
C TYR A 145 1.09 -13.75 -2.60
N THR A 146 1.78 -14.77 -3.11
CA THR A 146 1.23 -15.80 -3.98
C THR A 146 0.81 -17.03 -3.16
N PRO A 147 0.03 -17.97 -3.71
CA PRO A 147 -0.35 -19.20 -3.03
C PRO A 147 0.83 -20.00 -2.45
N LYS A 148 2.03 -19.88 -3.00
CA LYS A 148 3.23 -20.55 -2.48
C LYS A 148 3.59 -20.16 -1.04
N GLN A 149 3.22 -18.97 -0.59
CA GLN A 149 3.48 -18.56 0.78
C GLN A 149 2.80 -19.49 1.81
N LEU A 150 1.71 -20.16 1.46
CA LEU A 150 1.04 -21.13 2.35
C LEU A 150 1.93 -22.34 2.63
N GLU A 151 2.76 -22.72 1.66
CA GLU A 151 3.73 -23.81 1.82
C GLU A 151 4.91 -23.37 2.70
N TYR A 152 5.39 -22.13 2.51
CA TYR A 152 6.52 -21.58 3.25
C TYR A 152 6.17 -21.05 4.64
N ARG A 153 4.88 -20.81 4.93
CA ARG A 153 4.39 -20.27 6.20
C ARG A 153 5.11 -18.99 6.63
N THR A 154 5.40 -18.12 5.68
CA THR A 154 6.18 -16.90 5.87
C THR A 154 5.36 -15.69 6.34
N GLY A 155 4.06 -15.87 6.59
CA GLY A 155 3.12 -14.80 6.94
C GLY A 155 2.13 -14.50 5.82
N GLY A 156 1.36 -13.42 5.96
CA GLY A 156 0.31 -13.05 5.01
C GLY A 156 -1.03 -13.75 5.27
N PRO A 157 -2.01 -13.58 4.36
CA PRO A 157 -3.33 -14.20 4.50
C PRO A 157 -3.27 -15.74 4.47
N SER A 158 -4.06 -16.39 5.32
CA SER A 158 -4.23 -17.84 5.30
C SER A 158 -5.27 -18.30 4.28
N ALA A 159 -6.16 -17.41 3.85
CA ALA A 159 -7.19 -17.67 2.85
C ALA A 159 -6.57 -17.59 1.46
N VAL A 160 -6.55 -18.72 0.74
CA VAL A 160 -5.90 -18.82 -0.59
C VAL A 160 -6.53 -17.87 -1.61
N GLU A 161 -7.84 -17.64 -1.49
CA GLU A 161 -8.58 -16.72 -2.35
C GLU A 161 -8.13 -15.24 -2.23
N ASN A 162 -7.44 -14.87 -1.16
CA ASN A 162 -6.90 -13.52 -0.98
C ASN A 162 -5.52 -13.35 -1.63
N LEU A 163 -4.89 -14.43 -2.04
CA LEU A 163 -3.54 -14.42 -2.59
C LEU A 163 -3.58 -14.08 -4.09
N TYR A 164 -2.51 -13.44 -4.56
CA TYR A 164 -2.42 -13.02 -5.95
C TYR A 164 -1.74 -14.10 -6.79
N THR A 165 -2.29 -14.33 -7.98
CA THR A 165 -1.61 -15.07 -9.05
C THR A 165 -1.35 -14.14 -10.22
N PRO A 166 -0.38 -14.48 -11.10
CA PRO A 166 -0.15 -13.71 -12.32
C PRO A 166 -1.41 -13.53 -13.17
N GLU A 167 -2.28 -14.53 -13.21
CA GLU A 167 -3.54 -14.51 -13.97
C GLU A 167 -4.51 -13.47 -13.38
N ILE A 168 -4.72 -13.47 -12.06
CA ILE A 168 -5.57 -12.49 -11.36
C ILE A 168 -5.09 -11.07 -11.66
N LEU A 169 -3.77 -10.83 -11.62
CA LEU A 169 -3.23 -9.50 -11.87
C LEU A 169 -3.34 -9.09 -13.34
N ARG A 170 -3.10 -10.00 -14.30
CA ARG A 170 -3.29 -9.70 -15.73
C ARG A 170 -4.75 -9.40 -16.07
N GLU A 171 -5.68 -10.12 -15.46
CA GLU A 171 -7.11 -9.87 -15.64
C GLU A 171 -7.52 -8.52 -15.05
N ALA A 172 -7.11 -8.24 -13.82
CA ALA A 172 -7.44 -6.99 -13.12
C ALA A 172 -6.88 -5.75 -13.82
N PHE A 173 -5.72 -5.83 -14.46
CA PHE A 173 -5.02 -4.73 -15.12
C PHE A 173 -4.98 -4.89 -16.65
N THR A 174 -6.01 -5.50 -17.24
CA THR A 174 -6.08 -5.79 -18.68
C THR A 174 -6.10 -4.51 -19.55
N ASP A 175 -6.57 -3.40 -19.00
CA ASP A 175 -6.62 -2.05 -19.59
C ASP A 175 -5.35 -1.20 -19.31
N TRP A 176 -4.34 -1.82 -18.68
CA TRP A 176 -3.06 -1.20 -18.31
C TRP A 176 -1.89 -1.90 -18.99
N THR A 177 -0.77 -1.19 -19.15
CA THR A 177 0.49 -1.80 -19.54
C THR A 177 1.18 -2.36 -18.30
N ILE A 178 1.42 -3.68 -18.30
CA ILE A 178 2.19 -4.32 -17.23
C ILE A 178 3.65 -4.30 -17.61
N GLU A 179 4.44 -3.42 -16.99
CA GLU A 179 5.88 -3.26 -17.23
C GLU A 179 6.69 -4.44 -16.66
N GLU A 180 6.31 -4.89 -15.46
CA GLU A 180 6.97 -5.98 -14.76
C GLU A 180 5.95 -6.82 -13.99
N LEU A 181 6.02 -8.13 -14.11
CA LEU A 181 5.25 -9.08 -13.33
C LEU A 181 6.16 -10.25 -12.97
N VAL A 182 6.61 -10.30 -11.72
CA VAL A 182 7.57 -11.30 -11.23
C VAL A 182 7.06 -12.01 -9.99
N GLU A 183 7.35 -13.29 -9.89
CA GLU A 183 7.21 -14.10 -8.68
C GLU A 183 8.61 -14.51 -8.22
N TYR A 184 8.91 -14.39 -6.89
CA TYR A 184 10.23 -14.67 -6.32
C TYR A 184 10.13 -15.23 -4.89
#